data_118c4401eff29ddbda49b8df9889d261
#
_entry.id   118c4401eff29ddbda49b8df9889d261
#
_cell.length_a   1.000
_cell.length_b   1.000
_cell.length_c   1.000
_cell.angle_alpha   90.00
_cell.angle_beta   90.00
_cell.angle_gamma   90.00
#
_symmetry.space_group_name_H-M   'P 1'
#
loop_
_entity.id
_entity.type
_entity.pdbx_description
1 polymer ?
#
loop_
_entity_poly.entity_id
_entity_poly.type
_entity_poly.pdbx_seq_one_letter_code
_entity_poly.pdbx_strand_id
1 'polypeptide(L)'
;MTGHAQSYTQKTDVPTVYIETEDRRSITSKEDYIKCSFIYVDGDQTTRYDNIQIRGRGNSSWWSCNKKSYRVKFEKKQRLLGDGFANARSWTLLANHGDKTMIRNALTYDLGRFMGMKFCPAARFIDLYMNGSYSGTYQISDQVQVHKKRVEVSEDNGWLLEVVNENSKEEPLITSTRYGIMYGIKNPEHESLTVNRRIAIGQWIQHFEEAVASDDFCDPTKGYRAYIDEEDLINWYVGAELTGNIDALYSIYMYKDGDDDKMHFGPLWDLD
;
A
#
# COMPACT_ATOMS: atom_id res chain seq x y z
N MET A 1 -12.71 -17.47 40.54
CA MET A 1 -12.62 -17.93 39.15
C MET A 1 -11.21 -17.65 38.68
N THR A 2 -10.37 -18.68 38.65
CA THR A 2 -9.00 -18.58 38.14
C THR A 2 -9.07 -18.42 36.62
N GLY A 3 -8.91 -17.18 36.16
CA GLY A 3 -8.78 -16.92 34.74
C GLY A 3 -7.53 -17.64 34.23
N HIS A 4 -7.71 -18.64 33.41
CA HIS A 4 -6.59 -19.21 32.65
C HIS A 4 -6.04 -18.09 31.78
N ALA A 5 -4.82 -17.66 32.07
CA ALA A 5 -4.10 -16.74 31.17
C ALA A 5 -4.00 -17.45 29.81
N GLN A 6 -4.60 -16.86 28.79
CA GLN A 6 -4.53 -17.39 27.43
C GLN A 6 -3.05 -17.39 27.01
N SER A 7 -2.47 -18.58 26.80
CA SER A 7 -1.09 -18.69 26.34
C SER A 7 -1.06 -18.51 24.81
N TYR A 8 -0.32 -17.53 24.36
CA TYR A 8 -0.07 -17.29 22.95
C TYR A 8 1.21 -18.01 22.55
N THR A 9 1.15 -18.86 21.53
CA THR A 9 2.29 -19.65 21.03
C THR A 9 2.37 -19.57 19.52
N GLN A 10 3.58 -19.67 18.97
CA GLN A 10 3.75 -19.87 17.54
C GLN A 10 3.17 -21.22 17.13
N LYS A 11 2.50 -21.28 15.96
CA LYS A 11 1.76 -22.48 15.53
C LYS A 11 2.44 -23.26 14.42
N THR A 12 3.21 -22.58 13.57
CA THR A 12 3.96 -23.16 12.45
C THR A 12 5.36 -22.56 12.38
N ASP A 13 6.07 -22.76 11.28
CA ASP A 13 7.41 -22.19 11.06
C ASP A 13 7.40 -20.68 10.79
N VAL A 14 6.22 -20.09 10.57
CA VAL A 14 6.08 -18.63 10.45
C VAL A 14 5.56 -18.04 11.75
N PRO A 15 5.87 -16.76 12.06
CA PRO A 15 5.35 -16.09 13.23
C PRO A 15 3.83 -16.14 13.28
N THR A 16 3.28 -16.15 14.49
CA THR A 16 1.83 -16.15 14.70
C THR A 16 1.37 -14.80 15.24
N VAL A 17 0.35 -14.23 14.64
CA VAL A 17 -0.32 -13.02 15.11
C VAL A 17 -1.69 -13.37 15.67
N TYR A 18 -1.97 -12.92 16.88
CA TYR A 18 -3.29 -12.99 17.48
C TYR A 18 -3.87 -11.59 17.57
N ILE A 19 -5.09 -11.43 17.06
CA ILE A 19 -5.85 -10.19 17.17
C ILE A 19 -7.11 -10.50 17.99
N GLU A 20 -7.23 -9.77 19.09
CA GLU A 20 -8.39 -9.84 19.96
C GLU A 20 -9.12 -8.49 19.89
N THR A 21 -10.24 -8.46 19.19
CA THR A 21 -11.05 -7.25 19.04
C THR A 21 -11.85 -6.97 20.31
N GLU A 22 -12.12 -5.71 20.59
CA GLU A 22 -12.99 -5.29 21.68
C GLU A 22 -14.35 -5.99 21.59
N ASP A 23 -14.79 -6.60 22.69
CA ASP A 23 -16.02 -7.41 22.78
C ASP A 23 -16.09 -8.57 21.76
N ARG A 24 -14.94 -9.02 21.24
CA ARG A 24 -14.84 -10.04 20.19
C ARG A 24 -15.67 -9.72 18.94
N ARG A 25 -15.87 -8.44 18.65
CA ARG A 25 -16.64 -7.97 17.48
C ARG A 25 -15.97 -8.38 16.17
N SER A 26 -16.78 -8.76 15.19
CA SER A 26 -16.32 -8.98 13.82
C SER A 26 -15.96 -7.65 13.13
N ILE A 27 -14.96 -7.69 12.26
CA ILE A 27 -14.56 -6.55 11.43
C ILE A 27 -15.43 -6.57 10.16
N THR A 28 -16.38 -5.65 10.07
CA THR A 28 -17.38 -5.60 9.00
C THR A 28 -17.28 -4.35 8.12
N SER A 29 -16.44 -3.38 8.50
CA SER A 29 -16.24 -2.12 7.78
C SER A 29 -14.79 -1.97 7.31
N LYS A 30 -14.60 -1.39 6.14
CA LYS A 30 -13.30 -0.93 5.66
C LYS A 30 -13.05 0.55 5.94
N GLU A 31 -13.99 1.23 6.55
CA GLU A 31 -13.93 2.66 6.89
C GLU A 31 -13.76 2.85 8.39
N ASP A 32 -14.57 2.14 9.18
CA ASP A 32 -14.58 2.27 10.63
C ASP A 32 -13.54 1.39 11.30
N TYR A 33 -12.74 1.99 12.15
CA TYR A 33 -11.79 1.27 12.98
C TYR A 33 -12.46 0.75 14.25
N ILE A 34 -12.09 -0.48 14.65
CA ILE A 34 -12.41 -1.02 15.97
C ILE A 34 -11.11 -1.23 16.76
N LYS A 35 -11.22 -1.13 18.09
CA LYS A 35 -10.07 -1.38 18.97
C LYS A 35 -9.77 -2.86 19.05
N CYS A 36 -8.48 -3.19 19.19
CA CYS A 36 -8.03 -4.55 19.40
C CYS A 36 -6.69 -4.58 20.15
N SER A 37 -6.32 -5.76 20.62
CA SER A 37 -4.94 -6.09 20.95
C SER A 37 -4.32 -6.82 19.77
N PHE A 38 -3.02 -6.61 19.55
CA PHE A 38 -2.21 -7.28 18.56
C PHE A 38 -1.06 -7.99 19.26
N ILE A 39 -1.04 -9.31 19.23
CA ILE A 39 -0.03 -10.12 19.89
C ILE A 39 0.79 -10.82 18.81
N TYR A 40 2.08 -10.54 18.76
CA TYR A 40 3.03 -11.10 17.81
C TYR A 40 3.92 -12.11 18.50
N VAL A 41 3.94 -13.32 18.01
CA VAL A 41 4.74 -14.43 18.52
C VAL A 41 5.70 -14.92 17.45
N ASP A 42 7.00 -14.88 17.75
CA ASP A 42 8.08 -15.27 16.87
C ASP A 42 9.11 -16.10 17.66
N GLY A 43 9.08 -17.40 17.49
CA GLY A 43 9.79 -18.33 18.36
C GLY A 43 9.30 -18.23 19.80
N ASP A 44 10.23 -18.05 20.72
CA ASP A 44 9.94 -17.88 22.15
C ASP A 44 9.60 -16.44 22.53
N GLN A 45 9.67 -15.51 21.58
CA GLN A 45 9.38 -14.09 21.82
C GLN A 45 7.92 -13.79 21.61
N THR A 46 7.28 -13.20 22.61
CA THR A 46 5.91 -12.71 22.52
C THR A 46 5.89 -11.21 22.80
N THR A 47 5.38 -10.44 21.86
CA THR A 47 5.19 -9.00 22.02
C THR A 47 3.71 -8.69 21.91
N ARG A 48 3.17 -7.99 22.92
CA ARG A 48 1.77 -7.56 22.98
C ARG A 48 1.67 -6.05 22.79
N TYR A 49 0.77 -5.65 21.91
CA TYR A 49 0.41 -4.27 21.68
C TYR A 49 -1.08 -4.11 21.97
N ASP A 50 -1.42 -3.20 22.87
CA ASP A 50 -2.79 -2.86 23.21
C ASP A 50 -3.19 -1.51 22.56
N ASN A 51 -4.47 -1.21 22.54
CA ASN A 51 -5.04 0.00 21.92
C ASN A 51 -4.72 0.14 20.42
N ILE A 52 -4.60 -0.98 19.74
CA ILE A 52 -4.45 -1.01 18.29
C ILE A 52 -5.82 -0.80 17.64
N GLN A 53 -5.83 -0.18 16.50
CA GLN A 53 -7.02 -0.01 15.67
C GLN A 53 -6.93 -0.91 14.45
N ILE A 54 -8.00 -1.62 14.13
CA ILE A 54 -8.08 -2.50 12.97
C ILE A 54 -9.36 -2.23 12.17
N ARG A 55 -9.27 -2.31 10.85
CA ARG A 55 -10.40 -2.25 9.94
C ARG A 55 -10.16 -3.10 8.72
N GLY A 56 -11.17 -3.36 7.94
CA GLY A 56 -11.04 -3.98 6.63
C GLY A 56 -10.26 -3.10 5.65
N ARG A 57 -9.71 -3.73 4.60
CA ARG A 57 -9.11 -3.03 3.45
C ARG A 57 -9.35 -3.82 2.16
N GLY A 58 -9.14 -3.15 1.04
CA GLY A 58 -9.36 -3.64 -0.31
C GLY A 58 -10.57 -3.00 -0.96
N ASN A 59 -10.67 -3.11 -2.26
CA ASN A 59 -11.82 -2.68 -3.05
C ASN A 59 -12.64 -3.91 -3.44
N SER A 60 -12.42 -4.47 -4.63
CA SER A 60 -13.09 -5.69 -5.10
C SER A 60 -12.90 -6.86 -4.13
N SER A 61 -11.70 -7.08 -3.64
CA SER A 61 -11.37 -8.16 -2.71
C SER A 61 -12.12 -8.08 -1.38
N TRP A 62 -12.44 -6.88 -0.88
CA TRP A 62 -13.26 -6.73 0.31
C TRP A 62 -14.69 -7.26 0.13
N TRP A 63 -15.26 -7.09 -1.06
CA TRP A 63 -16.63 -7.53 -1.34
C TRP A 63 -16.70 -8.98 -1.83
N SER A 64 -15.80 -9.38 -2.71
CA SER A 64 -15.86 -10.66 -3.43
C SER A 64 -15.15 -11.83 -2.72
N CYS A 65 -14.11 -11.55 -1.92
CA CYS A 65 -13.33 -12.60 -1.27
C CYS A 65 -13.86 -12.96 0.11
N ASN A 66 -13.85 -14.26 0.46
CA ASN A 66 -14.22 -14.70 1.81
C ASN A 66 -13.13 -14.36 2.84
N LYS A 67 -11.87 -14.53 2.47
CA LYS A 67 -10.75 -14.18 3.32
C LYS A 67 -10.41 -12.69 3.13
N LYS A 68 -10.61 -11.89 4.17
CA LYS A 68 -10.50 -10.43 4.10
C LYS A 68 -9.10 -9.96 4.45
N SER A 69 -8.64 -8.92 3.76
CA SER A 69 -7.44 -8.18 4.15
C SER A 69 -7.78 -7.09 5.18
N TYR A 70 -6.78 -6.72 5.99
CA TYR A 70 -6.98 -5.75 7.07
C TYR A 70 -5.90 -4.67 7.05
N ARG A 71 -6.25 -3.51 7.61
CA ARG A 71 -5.32 -2.44 7.97
C ARG A 71 -5.28 -2.32 9.49
N VAL A 72 -4.07 -2.37 10.05
CA VAL A 72 -3.82 -2.16 11.48
C VAL A 72 -3.11 -0.83 11.68
N LYS A 73 -3.51 -0.10 12.72
CA LYS A 73 -2.92 1.19 13.08
C LYS A 73 -2.51 1.16 14.54
N PHE A 74 -1.20 1.22 14.78
CA PHE A 74 -0.60 1.23 16.11
C PHE A 74 -0.64 2.64 16.71
N GLU A 75 -0.70 2.73 18.02
CA GLU A 75 -0.61 3.99 18.73
C GLU A 75 0.77 4.63 18.54
N LYS A 76 1.82 3.83 18.60
CA LYS A 76 3.21 4.23 18.35
C LYS A 76 3.76 3.57 17.10
N LYS A 77 4.78 4.17 16.49
CA LYS A 77 5.46 3.57 15.33
C LYS A 77 6.08 2.22 15.73
N GLN A 78 5.97 1.23 14.86
CA GLN A 78 6.52 -0.12 15.02
C GLN A 78 7.35 -0.52 13.81
N ARG A 79 8.33 -1.41 14.02
CA ARG A 79 9.17 -2.02 12.98
C ARG A 79 8.78 -3.49 12.80
N LEU A 80 7.56 -3.74 12.33
CA LEU A 80 7.05 -5.13 12.23
C LEU A 80 7.83 -6.02 11.27
N LEU A 81 8.57 -5.43 10.33
CA LEU A 81 9.37 -6.15 9.34
C LEU A 81 10.87 -6.17 9.70
N GLY A 82 11.23 -5.65 10.86
CA GLY A 82 12.60 -5.62 11.37
C GLY A 82 13.36 -4.33 11.07
N ASP A 83 14.64 -4.33 11.46
CA ASP A 83 15.54 -3.20 11.23
C ASP A 83 15.84 -3.05 9.73
N GLY A 84 16.01 -1.85 9.25
CA GLY A 84 16.19 -1.57 7.82
C GLY A 84 14.91 -1.26 7.05
N PHE A 85 13.74 -1.66 7.56
CA PHE A 85 12.43 -1.35 7.01
C PHE A 85 11.76 -0.16 7.72
N ALA A 86 10.55 0.17 7.28
CA ALA A 86 9.82 1.31 7.83
C ALA A 86 9.54 1.18 9.33
N ASN A 87 9.62 2.30 10.03
CA ASN A 87 9.15 2.43 11.41
C ASN A 87 7.85 3.24 11.37
N ALA A 88 6.71 2.56 11.24
CA ALA A 88 5.45 3.19 10.91
C ALA A 88 4.32 2.79 11.88
N ARG A 89 3.24 3.58 11.87
CA ARG A 89 2.04 3.28 12.67
C ARG A 89 1.06 2.38 11.93
N SER A 90 0.99 2.48 10.61
CA SER A 90 0.03 1.75 9.78
C SER A 90 0.69 0.63 9.00
N TRP A 91 0.08 -0.55 9.05
CA TRP A 91 0.52 -1.77 8.40
C TRP A 91 -0.65 -2.49 7.76
N THR A 92 -0.36 -3.31 6.76
CA THR A 92 -1.38 -4.14 6.09
C THR A 92 -1.21 -5.61 6.46
N LEU A 93 -2.34 -6.29 6.62
CA LEU A 93 -2.43 -7.75 6.68
C LEU A 93 -3.11 -8.20 5.40
N LEU A 94 -2.33 -8.61 4.41
CA LEU A 94 -2.83 -9.02 3.10
C LEU A 94 -3.27 -10.48 3.16
N ALA A 95 -4.48 -10.74 2.69
CA ALA A 95 -5.05 -12.09 2.65
C ALA A 95 -4.50 -12.91 1.49
N ASN A 96 -4.02 -12.25 0.41
CA ASN A 96 -3.58 -12.86 -0.84
C ASN A 96 -4.59 -13.90 -1.36
N HIS A 97 -5.91 -13.58 -1.30
CA HIS A 97 -6.97 -14.56 -1.54
C HIS A 97 -7.07 -14.97 -3.01
N GLY A 98 -6.83 -14.03 -3.92
CA GLY A 98 -6.85 -14.29 -5.36
C GLY A 98 -5.65 -15.10 -5.84
N ASP A 99 -4.53 -15.00 -5.15
CA ASP A 99 -3.33 -15.78 -5.42
C ASP A 99 -3.30 -17.07 -4.61
N LYS A 100 -3.56 -18.20 -5.28
CA LYS A 100 -3.54 -19.54 -4.63
C LYS A 100 -2.15 -19.93 -4.11
N THR A 101 -1.08 -19.34 -4.63
CA THR A 101 0.29 -19.57 -4.14
C THR A 101 0.60 -18.72 -2.91
N MET A 102 -0.12 -17.62 -2.72
CA MET A 102 0.03 -16.61 -1.66
C MET A 102 1.37 -15.86 -1.64
N ILE A 103 2.26 -16.10 -2.61
CA ILE A 103 3.63 -15.52 -2.64
C ILE A 103 3.80 -14.45 -3.71
N ARG A 104 2.84 -14.25 -4.61
CA ARG A 104 2.98 -13.35 -5.76
C ARG A 104 3.35 -11.92 -5.34
N ASN A 105 2.65 -11.34 -4.37
CA ASN A 105 2.98 -10.02 -3.82
C ASN A 105 4.43 -9.98 -3.28
N ALA A 106 4.81 -10.93 -2.42
CA ALA A 106 6.15 -10.97 -1.83
C ALA A 106 7.25 -11.11 -2.88
N LEU A 107 7.07 -12.03 -3.84
CA LEU A 107 8.02 -12.24 -4.94
C LEU A 107 8.16 -10.99 -5.82
N THR A 108 7.05 -10.32 -6.10
CA THR A 108 7.07 -9.09 -6.90
C THR A 108 7.77 -7.93 -6.19
N TYR A 109 7.61 -7.83 -4.86
CA TYR A 109 8.36 -6.85 -4.08
C TYR A 109 9.87 -7.11 -4.10
N ASP A 110 10.27 -8.38 -4.05
CA ASP A 110 11.68 -8.77 -4.19
C ASP A 110 12.20 -8.50 -5.61
N LEU A 111 11.39 -8.78 -6.64
CA LEU A 111 11.71 -8.46 -8.03
C LEU A 111 11.92 -6.95 -8.21
N GLY A 112 11.03 -6.12 -7.69
CA GLY A 112 11.18 -4.67 -7.77
C GLY A 112 12.46 -4.17 -7.11
N ARG A 113 12.84 -4.72 -5.94
CA ARG A 113 14.12 -4.42 -5.30
C ARG A 113 15.30 -4.87 -6.14
N PHE A 114 15.24 -6.05 -6.74
CA PHE A 114 16.26 -6.56 -7.65
C PHE A 114 16.43 -5.66 -8.88
N MET A 115 15.35 -5.12 -9.41
CA MET A 115 15.34 -4.19 -10.54
C MET A 115 15.79 -2.77 -10.17
N GLY A 116 16.04 -2.48 -8.89
CA GLY A 116 16.51 -1.18 -8.44
C GLY A 116 15.42 -0.11 -8.24
N MET A 117 14.14 -0.51 -8.15
CA MET A 117 13.06 0.45 -7.87
C MET A 117 13.29 1.16 -6.53
N LYS A 118 13.08 2.46 -6.48
CA LYS A 118 13.34 3.32 -5.31
C LYS A 118 12.60 2.89 -4.05
N PHE A 119 11.36 2.42 -4.21
CA PHE A 119 10.57 1.86 -3.13
C PHE A 119 9.92 0.55 -3.57
N CYS A 120 10.08 -0.47 -2.75
CA CYS A 120 9.34 -1.72 -2.83
C CYS A 120 8.84 -2.09 -1.44
N PRO A 121 7.55 -2.41 -1.27
CA PRO A 121 7.05 -2.91 0.00
C PRO A 121 7.84 -4.13 0.44
N ALA A 122 7.96 -4.33 1.73
CA ALA A 122 8.48 -5.56 2.28
C ALA A 122 7.32 -6.44 2.77
N ALA A 123 7.56 -7.74 2.88
CA ALA A 123 6.57 -8.72 3.25
C ALA A 123 7.12 -9.70 4.29
N ARG A 124 6.26 -10.10 5.22
CA ARG A 124 6.51 -11.20 6.15
C ARG A 124 5.26 -12.05 6.29
N PHE A 125 5.37 -13.33 6.03
CA PHE A 125 4.25 -14.26 6.24
C PHE A 125 4.02 -14.53 7.71
N ILE A 126 2.78 -14.66 8.09
CA ILE A 126 2.32 -14.95 9.44
C ILE A 126 1.11 -15.87 9.41
N ASP A 127 0.90 -16.64 10.47
CA ASP A 127 -0.41 -17.22 10.77
C ASP A 127 -1.25 -16.23 11.57
N LEU A 128 -2.47 -15.99 11.12
CA LEU A 128 -3.39 -15.05 11.78
C LEU A 128 -4.47 -15.80 12.55
N TYR A 129 -4.61 -15.46 13.82
CA TYR A 129 -5.74 -15.84 14.66
C TYR A 129 -6.56 -14.60 15.01
N MET A 130 -7.85 -14.65 14.73
CA MET A 130 -8.79 -13.57 15.02
C MET A 130 -9.78 -14.04 16.09
N ASN A 131 -9.78 -13.40 17.25
CA ASN A 131 -10.67 -13.76 18.37
C ASN A 131 -10.63 -15.25 18.73
N GLY A 132 -9.44 -15.84 18.72
CA GLY A 132 -9.20 -17.24 19.03
C GLY A 132 -9.42 -18.22 17.88
N SER A 133 -9.89 -17.78 16.72
CA SER A 133 -10.09 -18.62 15.53
C SER A 133 -9.00 -18.42 14.50
N TYR A 134 -8.50 -19.50 13.93
CA TYR A 134 -7.52 -19.46 12.84
C TYR A 134 -8.13 -18.84 11.57
N SER A 135 -7.54 -17.80 11.07
CA SER A 135 -7.99 -17.07 9.88
C SER A 135 -7.18 -17.38 8.63
N GLY A 136 -6.12 -18.16 8.77
CA GLY A 136 -5.23 -18.54 7.68
C GLY A 136 -3.88 -17.84 7.73
N THR A 137 -3.02 -18.16 6.77
CA THR A 137 -1.75 -17.47 6.57
C THR A 137 -1.99 -16.12 5.91
N TYR A 138 -1.37 -15.09 6.43
CA TYR A 138 -1.43 -13.71 5.94
C TYR A 138 -0.03 -13.18 5.65
N GLN A 139 0.03 -12.04 4.99
CA GLN A 139 1.27 -11.31 4.77
C GLN A 139 1.18 -9.96 5.50
N ILE A 140 2.07 -9.72 6.48
CA ILE A 140 2.30 -8.34 6.95
C ILE A 140 3.09 -7.63 5.88
N SER A 141 2.65 -6.45 5.49
CA SER A 141 3.33 -5.65 4.47
C SER A 141 3.28 -4.16 4.78
N ASP A 142 4.19 -3.44 4.17
CA ASP A 142 4.13 -1.99 4.12
C ASP A 142 2.83 -1.54 3.46
N GLN A 143 2.41 -0.34 3.83
CA GLN A 143 1.40 0.37 3.09
C GLN A 143 2.08 1.35 2.13
N VAL A 144 1.56 1.48 0.91
CA VAL A 144 2.01 2.55 0.00
C VAL A 144 1.52 3.88 0.56
N GLN A 145 2.46 4.66 1.06
CA GLN A 145 2.24 5.99 1.63
C GLN A 145 3.55 6.76 1.68
N VAL A 146 3.46 8.08 1.74
CA VAL A 146 4.64 8.93 1.96
C VAL A 146 5.15 8.72 3.38
N HIS A 147 6.35 8.22 3.51
CA HIS A 147 7.01 7.96 4.77
C HIS A 147 8.47 7.57 4.53
N LYS A 148 9.35 7.84 5.50
CA LYS A 148 10.75 7.35 5.48
C LYS A 148 10.79 5.82 5.36
N LYS A 149 11.55 5.29 4.44
CA LYS A 149 11.64 3.87 4.07
C LYS A 149 10.37 3.31 3.38
N ARG A 150 9.50 4.19 2.88
CA ARG A 150 8.40 3.93 1.96
C ARG A 150 8.55 4.87 0.77
N VAL A 151 7.48 5.44 0.25
CA VAL A 151 7.62 6.49 -0.77
C VAL A 151 8.21 7.73 -0.10
N GLU A 152 9.46 8.02 -0.40
CA GLU A 152 10.20 9.14 0.19
C GLU A 152 10.09 10.34 -0.74
N VAL A 153 9.15 11.23 -0.45
CA VAL A 153 8.98 12.53 -1.09
C VAL A 153 8.78 13.61 -0.04
N SER A 154 9.05 14.85 -0.39
CA SER A 154 8.84 16.00 0.49
C SER A 154 7.38 16.09 0.94
N GLU A 155 7.16 16.22 2.24
CA GLU A 155 5.82 16.41 2.80
C GLU A 155 5.23 17.76 2.36
N ASP A 156 6.07 18.78 2.12
CA ASP A 156 5.64 20.11 1.75
C ASP A 156 5.30 20.24 0.26
N ASN A 157 6.12 19.67 -0.63
CA ASN A 157 6.04 19.89 -2.08
C ASN A 157 5.76 18.62 -2.87
N GLY A 158 6.12 17.43 -2.33
CA GLY A 158 5.94 16.16 -3.02
C GLY A 158 4.48 15.70 -3.07
N TRP A 159 4.16 14.82 -3.99
CA TRP A 159 2.85 14.21 -4.07
C TRP A 159 2.93 12.72 -4.40
N LEU A 160 1.89 11.99 -4.00
CA LEU A 160 1.67 10.59 -4.31
C LEU A 160 0.26 10.43 -4.84
N LEU A 161 0.14 9.84 -6.01
CA LEU A 161 -1.13 9.58 -6.70
C LEU A 161 -1.32 8.09 -6.91
N GLU A 162 -2.56 7.67 -7.00
CA GLU A 162 -2.97 6.34 -7.45
C GLU A 162 -3.96 6.47 -8.60
N VAL A 163 -3.73 5.77 -9.72
CA VAL A 163 -4.75 5.65 -10.76
C VAL A 163 -5.91 4.83 -10.20
N VAL A 164 -7.10 5.38 -10.26
CA VAL A 164 -8.32 4.77 -9.74
C VAL A 164 -9.38 4.66 -10.83
N ASN A 165 -10.36 3.81 -10.63
CA ASN A 165 -11.49 3.68 -11.55
C ASN A 165 -12.72 4.47 -11.05
N GLU A 166 -13.74 4.55 -11.88
CA GLU A 166 -15.00 5.27 -11.61
C GLU A 166 -15.78 4.76 -10.39
N ASN A 167 -15.53 3.51 -9.97
CA ASN A 167 -16.14 2.92 -8.78
C ASN A 167 -15.36 3.24 -7.50
N SER A 168 -14.24 3.94 -7.62
CA SER A 168 -13.48 4.37 -6.46
C SER A 168 -14.24 5.46 -5.72
N LYS A 169 -14.41 5.26 -4.41
CA LYS A 169 -14.93 6.29 -3.50
C LYS A 169 -13.78 7.13 -2.91
N GLU A 170 -12.61 7.05 -3.50
CA GLU A 170 -11.46 7.78 -3.01
C GLU A 170 -11.61 9.27 -3.28
N GLU A 171 -11.33 10.06 -2.29
CA GLU A 171 -11.22 11.51 -2.38
C GLU A 171 -9.99 11.97 -1.57
N PRO A 172 -9.34 13.01 -1.99
CA PRO A 172 -9.61 13.88 -3.15
C PRO A 172 -9.17 13.27 -4.48
N LEU A 173 -9.93 13.56 -5.54
CA LEU A 173 -9.68 13.10 -6.91
C LEU A 173 -9.28 14.25 -7.84
N ILE A 174 -8.44 13.93 -8.84
CA ILE A 174 -8.23 14.73 -10.05
C ILE A 174 -8.63 13.86 -11.22
N THR A 175 -9.48 14.39 -12.12
CA THR A 175 -9.76 13.75 -13.40
C THR A 175 -9.05 14.53 -14.49
N SER A 176 -8.22 13.86 -15.28
CA SER A 176 -7.52 14.51 -16.37
C SER A 176 -8.51 14.94 -17.47
N THR A 177 -8.25 16.09 -18.08
CA THR A 177 -9.15 16.64 -19.10
C THR A 177 -8.98 15.98 -20.46
N ARG A 178 -7.79 15.45 -20.74
CA ARG A 178 -7.48 14.87 -22.07
C ARG A 178 -7.92 13.42 -22.19
N TYR A 179 -7.56 12.58 -21.23
CA TYR A 179 -7.80 11.14 -21.32
C TYR A 179 -8.86 10.65 -20.33
N GLY A 180 -9.38 11.51 -19.46
CA GLY A 180 -10.37 11.15 -18.46
C GLY A 180 -9.82 10.22 -17.36
N ILE A 181 -8.50 10.13 -17.21
CA ILE A 181 -7.89 9.30 -16.18
C ILE A 181 -8.16 9.92 -14.81
N MET A 182 -8.58 9.07 -13.88
CA MET A 182 -8.86 9.47 -12.51
C MET A 182 -7.69 9.16 -11.60
N TYR A 183 -7.22 10.17 -10.89
CA TYR A 183 -6.10 10.09 -9.95
C TYR A 183 -6.58 10.38 -8.54
N GLY A 184 -6.49 9.39 -7.65
CA GLY A 184 -6.67 9.58 -6.21
C GLY A 184 -5.42 10.20 -5.59
N ILE A 185 -5.55 11.31 -4.89
CA ILE A 185 -4.42 11.98 -4.22
C ILE A 185 -4.21 11.29 -2.87
N LYS A 186 -3.08 10.59 -2.71
CA LYS A 186 -2.69 9.92 -1.46
C LYS A 186 -1.78 10.77 -0.59
N ASN A 187 -1.06 11.67 -1.20
CA ASN A 187 -0.30 12.74 -0.55
C ASN A 187 -0.35 14.00 -1.43
N PRO A 188 -0.60 15.18 -0.86
CA PRO A 188 -0.91 15.44 0.57
C PRO A 188 -2.20 14.75 1.03
N GLU A 189 -2.27 14.45 2.34
CA GLU A 189 -3.50 13.94 2.95
C GLU A 189 -4.64 14.96 2.82
N HIS A 190 -5.87 14.51 2.80
CA HIS A 190 -7.06 15.35 2.53
C HIS A 190 -7.10 16.63 3.38
N GLU A 191 -6.77 16.51 4.67
CA GLU A 191 -6.80 17.62 5.62
C GLU A 191 -5.73 18.69 5.36
N SER A 192 -4.64 18.33 4.68
CA SER A 192 -3.51 19.21 4.33
C SER A 192 -3.51 19.66 2.87
N LEU A 193 -4.40 19.11 2.04
CA LEU A 193 -4.50 19.46 0.63
C LEU A 193 -5.17 20.82 0.42
N THR A 194 -4.38 21.83 0.07
CA THR A 194 -4.91 23.14 -0.31
C THR A 194 -5.43 23.15 -1.75
N VAL A 195 -6.37 24.06 -2.04
CA VAL A 195 -6.91 24.25 -3.40
C VAL A 195 -5.78 24.53 -4.40
N ASN A 196 -4.84 25.41 -4.04
CA ASN A 196 -3.71 25.76 -4.93
C ASN A 196 -2.84 24.53 -5.23
N ARG A 197 -2.59 23.67 -4.24
CA ARG A 197 -1.78 22.47 -4.42
C ARG A 197 -2.49 21.46 -5.32
N ARG A 198 -3.80 21.27 -5.14
CA ARG A 198 -4.61 20.42 -6.03
C ARG A 198 -4.58 20.92 -7.48
N ILE A 199 -4.71 22.25 -7.68
CA ILE A 199 -4.62 22.87 -9.01
C ILE A 199 -3.23 22.62 -9.62
N ALA A 200 -2.15 22.83 -8.86
CA ALA A 200 -0.79 22.63 -9.33
C ALA A 200 -0.53 21.17 -9.77
N ILE A 201 -0.99 20.20 -9.00
CA ILE A 201 -0.91 18.78 -9.38
C ILE A 201 -1.68 18.53 -10.68
N GLY A 202 -2.91 19.03 -10.79
CA GLY A 202 -3.74 18.87 -11.99
C GLY A 202 -3.11 19.50 -13.23
N GLN A 203 -2.54 20.70 -13.12
CA GLN A 203 -1.82 21.37 -14.21
C GLN A 203 -0.58 20.57 -14.64
N TRP A 204 0.16 20.02 -13.68
CA TRP A 204 1.32 19.20 -14.00
C TRP A 204 0.93 17.94 -14.78
N ILE A 205 -0.14 17.24 -14.36
CA ILE A 205 -0.70 16.08 -15.08
C ILE A 205 -1.14 16.48 -16.49
N GLN A 206 -1.83 17.62 -16.64
CA GLN A 206 -2.27 18.12 -17.94
C GLN A 206 -1.10 18.38 -18.88
N HIS A 207 -0.05 19.06 -18.42
CA HIS A 207 1.13 19.31 -19.24
C HIS A 207 1.84 18.02 -19.66
N PHE A 208 1.93 17.03 -18.76
CA PHE A 208 2.46 15.72 -19.09
C PHE A 208 1.63 15.04 -20.20
N GLU A 209 0.31 14.99 -20.05
CA GLU A 209 -0.57 14.38 -21.04
C GLU A 209 -0.54 15.12 -22.40
N GLU A 210 -0.41 16.43 -22.39
CA GLU A 210 -0.20 17.25 -23.58
C GLU A 210 1.12 16.91 -24.26
N ALA A 211 2.20 16.76 -23.51
CA ALA A 211 3.51 16.37 -24.03
C ALA A 211 3.48 14.97 -24.67
N VAL A 212 2.83 13.99 -24.01
CA VAL A 212 2.63 12.64 -24.56
C VAL A 212 1.86 12.65 -25.87
N ALA A 213 0.90 13.57 -26.02
CA ALA A 213 0.02 13.65 -27.19
C ALA A 213 0.51 14.59 -28.29
N SER A 214 1.64 15.24 -28.09
CA SER A 214 2.20 16.18 -29.07
C SER A 214 2.98 15.47 -30.16
N ASP A 215 3.21 16.17 -31.29
CA ASP A 215 4.10 15.69 -32.35
C ASP A 215 5.55 15.55 -31.86
N ASP A 216 5.92 16.33 -30.83
CA ASP A 216 7.24 16.31 -30.19
C ASP A 216 7.33 15.27 -29.04
N PHE A 217 6.43 14.29 -28.94
CA PHE A 217 6.34 13.37 -27.78
C PHE A 217 7.66 12.66 -27.46
N CYS A 218 8.51 12.38 -28.48
CA CYS A 218 9.82 11.75 -28.32
C CYS A 218 10.96 12.75 -28.06
N ASP A 219 10.72 14.05 -28.13
CA ASP A 219 11.76 15.06 -27.87
C ASP A 219 12.19 14.97 -26.39
N PRO A 220 13.50 14.90 -26.09
CA PRO A 220 13.98 14.71 -24.72
C PRO A 220 13.69 15.87 -23.79
N THR A 221 13.37 17.06 -24.33
CA THR A 221 13.16 18.29 -23.56
C THR A 221 11.71 18.78 -23.56
N LYS A 222 10.91 18.36 -24.50
CA LYS A 222 9.50 18.77 -24.66
C LYS A 222 8.52 17.63 -24.52
N GLY A 223 8.95 16.40 -24.87
CA GLY A 223 8.13 15.20 -24.84
C GLY A 223 8.04 14.59 -23.44
N TYR A 224 7.52 13.38 -23.35
CA TYR A 224 7.26 12.69 -22.09
C TYR A 224 8.51 12.55 -21.20
N ARG A 225 9.71 12.46 -21.80
CA ARG A 225 10.98 12.35 -21.03
C ARG A 225 11.31 13.53 -20.16
N ALA A 226 10.73 14.69 -20.45
CA ALA A 226 10.85 15.86 -19.60
C ALA A 226 10.05 15.74 -18.29
N TYR A 227 9.04 14.84 -18.26
CA TYR A 227 8.08 14.73 -17.18
C TYR A 227 8.25 13.48 -16.33
N ILE A 228 8.76 12.38 -16.89
CA ILE A 228 8.85 11.10 -16.19
C ILE A 228 10.27 10.60 -16.07
N ASP A 229 10.52 9.82 -15.02
CA ASP A 229 11.68 8.95 -14.94
C ASP A 229 11.42 7.71 -15.81
N GLU A 230 12.13 7.61 -16.94
CA GLU A 230 11.93 6.54 -17.92
C GLU A 230 12.34 5.18 -17.38
N GLU A 231 13.38 5.12 -16.54
CA GLU A 231 13.85 3.88 -15.93
C GLU A 231 12.81 3.33 -14.94
N ASP A 232 12.24 4.18 -14.10
CA ASP A 232 11.17 3.78 -13.17
C ASP A 232 9.93 3.27 -13.92
N LEU A 233 9.53 3.93 -15.01
CA LEU A 233 8.42 3.46 -15.85
C LEU A 233 8.71 2.10 -16.48
N ILE A 234 9.91 1.90 -17.02
CA ILE A 234 10.33 0.63 -17.62
C ILE A 234 10.34 -0.48 -16.55
N ASN A 235 10.92 -0.21 -15.39
CA ASN A 235 10.97 -1.17 -14.30
C ASN A 235 9.57 -1.55 -13.82
N TRP A 236 8.69 -0.56 -13.66
CA TRP A 236 7.30 -0.83 -13.32
C TRP A 236 6.59 -1.68 -14.38
N TYR A 237 6.72 -1.31 -15.66
CA TYR A 237 6.08 -2.02 -16.78
C TYR A 237 6.59 -3.46 -16.91
N VAL A 238 7.91 -3.64 -16.92
CA VAL A 238 8.54 -4.97 -17.00
C VAL A 238 8.13 -5.83 -15.80
N GLY A 239 8.11 -5.26 -14.60
CA GLY A 239 7.67 -5.96 -13.40
C GLY A 239 6.21 -6.39 -13.48
N ALA A 240 5.33 -5.54 -13.96
CA ALA A 240 3.90 -5.85 -14.15
C ALA A 240 3.70 -6.96 -15.19
N GLU A 241 4.39 -6.91 -16.33
CA GLU A 241 4.34 -7.92 -17.40
C GLU A 241 4.89 -9.28 -16.93
N LEU A 242 6.07 -9.30 -16.30
CA LEU A 242 6.70 -10.54 -15.80
C LEU A 242 5.84 -11.25 -14.75
N THR A 243 5.12 -10.50 -13.95
CA THR A 243 4.27 -11.06 -12.89
C THR A 243 2.83 -11.34 -13.36
N GLY A 244 2.49 -10.98 -14.61
CA GLY A 244 1.16 -11.15 -15.16
C GLY A 244 0.10 -10.41 -14.36
N ASN A 245 0.38 -9.18 -13.94
CA ASN A 245 -0.56 -8.38 -13.18
C ASN A 245 -1.68 -7.86 -14.09
N ILE A 246 -2.83 -8.52 -14.05
CA ILE A 246 -4.00 -8.16 -14.89
C ILE A 246 -4.65 -6.84 -14.49
N ASP A 247 -4.46 -6.40 -13.24
CA ASP A 247 -4.99 -5.15 -12.70
C ASP A 247 -3.95 -4.01 -12.69
N ALA A 248 -2.79 -4.22 -13.33
CA ALA A 248 -1.68 -3.28 -13.29
C ALA A 248 -2.08 -1.84 -13.64
N LEU A 249 -3.02 -1.66 -14.57
CA LEU A 249 -3.47 -0.33 -15.01
C LEU A 249 -4.46 0.36 -14.05
N TYR A 250 -4.94 -0.32 -13.01
CA TYR A 250 -5.95 0.23 -12.08
C TYR A 250 -5.42 0.55 -10.68
N SER A 251 -4.19 0.19 -10.38
CA SER A 251 -3.56 0.43 -9.07
C SER A 251 -2.13 0.95 -9.24
N ILE A 252 -1.91 1.77 -10.28
CA ILE A 252 -0.61 2.39 -10.51
C ILE A 252 -0.44 3.51 -9.49
N TYR A 253 0.65 3.43 -8.74
CA TYR A 253 1.12 4.55 -7.96
C TYR A 253 2.15 5.36 -8.74
N MET A 254 2.03 6.68 -8.62
CA MET A 254 2.97 7.64 -9.19
C MET A 254 3.29 8.68 -8.14
N TYR A 255 4.54 9.10 -8.06
CA TYR A 255 4.95 10.09 -7.09
C TYR A 255 5.98 11.05 -7.69
N LYS A 256 6.04 12.24 -7.12
CA LYS A 256 6.99 13.27 -7.50
C LYS A 256 7.47 13.99 -6.26
N ASP A 257 8.79 14.14 -6.11
CA ASP A 257 9.35 15.01 -5.09
C ASP A 257 9.21 16.47 -5.54
N GLY A 258 9.04 17.38 -4.59
CA GLY A 258 8.99 18.80 -4.89
C GLY A 258 10.29 19.32 -5.49
N ASP A 259 11.41 18.74 -5.09
CA ASP A 259 12.74 19.11 -5.56
C ASP A 259 13.15 18.31 -6.82
N ASP A 260 12.45 17.24 -7.15
CA ASP A 260 12.59 16.46 -8.37
C ASP A 260 11.56 16.95 -9.40
N ASP A 261 11.99 17.25 -10.60
CA ASP A 261 11.15 17.70 -11.70
C ASP A 261 10.49 16.59 -12.51
N LYS A 262 10.72 15.32 -12.15
CA LYS A 262 10.16 14.14 -12.82
C LYS A 262 9.23 13.35 -11.93
N MET A 263 8.27 12.70 -12.57
CA MET A 263 7.37 11.73 -11.96
C MET A 263 7.97 10.34 -12.02
N HIS A 264 7.89 9.62 -10.91
CA HIS A 264 8.32 8.25 -10.74
C HIS A 264 7.12 7.31 -10.71
N PHE A 265 7.33 6.06 -11.16
CA PHE A 265 6.31 5.00 -11.18
C PHE A 265 6.63 3.93 -10.15
N GLY A 266 5.61 3.43 -9.50
CA GLY A 266 5.73 2.38 -8.49
C GLY A 266 5.26 2.81 -7.10
N PRO A 267 5.32 1.85 -6.15
CA PRO A 267 5.90 0.51 -6.31
C PRO A 267 5.02 -0.44 -7.13
N LEU A 268 5.56 -1.61 -7.48
CA LEU A 268 4.73 -2.74 -7.87
C LEU A 268 3.83 -3.13 -6.69
N TRP A 269 2.53 -3.25 -6.94
CA TRP A 269 1.52 -3.39 -5.91
C TRP A 269 0.29 -4.13 -6.41
N ASP A 270 -0.46 -4.78 -5.50
CA ASP A 270 -1.80 -5.34 -5.74
C ASP A 270 -1.81 -6.45 -6.82
N LEU A 271 -1.09 -7.55 -6.54
CA LEU A 271 -0.92 -8.66 -7.47
C LEU A 271 -1.73 -9.92 -7.07
N ASP A 272 -2.71 -9.79 -6.15
CA ASP A 272 -3.51 -10.92 -5.65
C ASP A 272 -4.99 -10.88 -6.02
#